data_6e183d13a802e69bffec7f9cb1fb92bc
#
_entry.id   6e183d13a802e69bffec7f9cb1fb92bc
#
_cell.length_a   1.000
_cell.length_b   1.000
_cell.length_c   1.000
_cell.angle_alpha   90.00
_cell.angle_beta   90.00
_cell.angle_gamma   90.00
#
_symmetry.space_group_name_H-M   'P 1'
#
loop_
_entity.id
_entity.type
_entity.pdbx_description
1 polymer ?
#
loop_
_entity_poly.entity_id
_entity_poly.type
_entity_poly.pdbx_seq_one_letter_code
_entity_poly.pdbx_strand_id
1 'polypeptide(L)'
;MGVRAFGRGIVLLTAAAVTALCGTTAASATTGKEPTGPVQPNIIAAALYAVAQPTIAPPGANDWNCKPSAAHPNPVLLSNGTTANAYENWANLSQKLANAGYCVFAGNFGGSPGAFLQTVGPVAGTAGQLATFGDQILKATGAAKLDVVGHSQGGMNPRYWIKYLGGADKIGKLIGLSPSNYGTSLFGLLTAIQAIPPARDVVGAACPACNEQSTGSAFLADLNAGGDTVPGVDYTVIQTRYDDVVTPYTNAFLKPAPNVKNLVLQDVCGLDYTDHLGITYDPVAEREVLNALDPEHAVAPQCVFVPPVIS
;
A
#
# COMPACT_ATOMS: atom_id res chain seq x y z
N MET A 1 -72.69 49.75 20.22
CA MET A 1 -72.23 48.38 20.25
C MET A 1 -71.42 48.16 18.99
N GLY A 2 -70.11 48.19 19.10
CA GLY A 2 -69.20 48.13 17.96
C GLY A 2 -68.54 46.75 17.88
N VAL A 3 -68.61 46.13 16.73
CA VAL A 3 -67.94 44.87 16.41
C VAL A 3 -66.68 45.21 15.69
N ARG A 4 -65.57 44.87 16.29
CA ARG A 4 -64.20 45.00 15.68
C ARG A 4 -63.89 43.75 14.83
N ALA A 5 -63.60 43.96 13.56
CA ALA A 5 -63.15 42.96 12.63
C ALA A 5 -61.65 42.70 12.86
N PHE A 6 -61.27 41.43 13.04
CA PHE A 6 -59.86 40.97 13.05
C PHE A 6 -59.39 40.67 11.63
N GLY A 7 -58.39 41.40 11.17
CA GLY A 7 -57.76 41.14 9.90
C GLY A 7 -56.79 39.93 10.01
N ARG A 8 -56.93 38.96 9.12
CA ARG A 8 -56.01 37.85 8.91
C ARG A 8 -54.84 38.29 8.03
N GLY A 9 -53.68 38.44 8.65
CA GLY A 9 -52.43 38.62 7.91
C GLY A 9 -51.94 37.29 7.33
N ILE A 10 -51.84 37.24 6.01
CA ILE A 10 -51.22 36.12 5.26
C ILE A 10 -49.73 36.35 5.28
N VAL A 11 -48.98 35.45 5.95
CA VAL A 11 -47.50 35.41 5.87
C VAL A 11 -47.13 34.57 4.66
N LEU A 12 -46.64 35.20 3.63
CA LEU A 12 -45.99 34.53 2.48
C LEU A 12 -44.59 34.06 2.88
N LEU A 13 -44.43 32.74 3.08
CA LEU A 13 -43.11 32.13 3.18
C LEU A 13 -42.53 31.97 1.77
N THR A 14 -41.54 32.78 1.43
CA THR A 14 -40.71 32.59 0.26
C THR A 14 -39.67 31.51 0.58
N ALA A 15 -39.87 30.31 0.02
CA ALA A 15 -38.84 29.26 0.04
C ALA A 15 -37.72 29.63 -0.92
N ALA A 16 -36.57 30.06 -0.37
CA ALA A 16 -35.32 30.21 -1.14
C ALA A 16 -34.74 28.80 -1.41
N ALA A 17 -34.82 28.33 -2.64
CA ALA A 17 -34.14 27.11 -3.06
C ALA A 17 -32.65 27.39 -3.14
N VAL A 18 -31.89 26.88 -2.17
CA VAL A 18 -30.43 26.81 -2.24
C VAL A 18 -30.06 25.65 -3.16
N THR A 19 -29.78 25.96 -4.41
CA THR A 19 -29.12 25.02 -5.32
C THR A 19 -27.67 24.85 -4.89
N ALA A 20 -27.40 23.76 -4.17
CA ALA A 20 -26.02 23.31 -3.94
C ALA A 20 -25.42 22.90 -5.29
N LEU A 21 -24.56 23.75 -5.87
CA LEU A 21 -23.65 23.34 -6.93
C LEU A 21 -22.65 22.34 -6.31
N CYS A 22 -22.91 21.03 -6.48
CA CYS A 22 -21.87 20.02 -6.37
C CYS A 22 -20.89 20.28 -7.52
N GLY A 23 -19.89 21.09 -7.26
CA GLY A 23 -18.72 21.21 -8.10
C GLY A 23 -17.97 19.88 -8.06
N THR A 24 -18.17 19.02 -9.05
CA THR A 24 -17.24 17.94 -9.34
C THR A 24 -15.91 18.58 -9.75
N THR A 25 -14.99 18.75 -8.81
CA THR A 25 -13.59 19.02 -9.14
C THR A 25 -13.10 17.81 -9.91
N ALA A 26 -13.10 17.90 -11.24
CA ALA A 26 -12.39 16.94 -12.06
C ALA A 26 -10.95 16.94 -11.56
N ALA A 27 -10.48 15.79 -11.04
CA ALA A 27 -9.09 15.61 -10.69
C ALA A 27 -8.30 15.93 -11.97
N SER A 28 -7.53 17.03 -11.94
CA SER A 28 -6.61 17.36 -13.04
C SER A 28 -5.71 16.16 -13.24
N ALA A 29 -5.63 15.67 -14.48
CA ALA A 29 -4.67 14.64 -14.81
C ALA A 29 -3.28 15.18 -14.46
N THR A 30 -2.58 14.51 -13.55
CA THR A 30 -1.21 14.85 -13.19
C THR A 30 -0.36 14.68 -14.45
N THR A 31 0.33 15.71 -14.89
CA THR A 31 1.19 15.68 -16.09
C THR A 31 2.59 16.12 -15.69
N GLY A 32 3.59 15.48 -16.32
CA GLY A 32 4.99 15.81 -16.05
C GLY A 32 5.63 14.87 -15.02
N LYS A 33 6.85 15.20 -14.64
CA LYS A 33 7.63 14.47 -13.64
C LYS A 33 7.57 15.19 -12.30
N GLU A 34 7.21 14.47 -11.26
CA GLU A 34 7.21 15.03 -9.91
C GLU A 34 8.64 15.19 -9.38
N PRO A 35 8.89 16.18 -8.49
CA PRO A 35 10.13 16.27 -7.75
C PRO A 35 10.34 15.02 -6.90
N THR A 36 11.55 14.47 -6.92
CA THR A 36 11.92 13.27 -6.17
C THR A 36 13.05 13.55 -5.19
N GLY A 37 13.05 12.83 -4.07
CA GLY A 37 14.18 12.83 -3.15
C GLY A 37 15.37 11.99 -3.66
N PRO A 38 16.54 12.04 -2.98
CA PRO A 38 17.71 11.23 -3.31
C PRO A 38 17.49 9.75 -2.96
N VAL A 39 18.31 8.87 -3.53
CA VAL A 39 18.41 7.47 -3.11
C VAL A 39 18.92 7.40 -1.68
N GLN A 40 18.38 6.51 -0.87
CA GLN A 40 18.81 6.28 0.51
C GLN A 40 19.37 4.86 0.71
N PRO A 41 20.38 4.71 1.58
CA PRO A 41 21.01 3.42 1.81
C PRO A 41 20.20 2.46 2.69
N ASN A 42 19.27 2.98 3.49
CA ASN A 42 18.44 2.21 4.42
C ASN A 42 17.19 2.99 4.83
N ILE A 43 16.26 2.31 5.48
CA ILE A 43 14.98 2.89 5.90
C ILE A 43 15.14 4.02 6.94
N ILE A 44 16.15 3.95 7.83
CA ILE A 44 16.37 4.98 8.86
C ILE A 44 16.78 6.31 8.19
N ALA A 45 17.73 6.27 7.24
CA ALA A 45 18.12 7.45 6.49
C ALA A 45 16.95 8.02 5.68
N ALA A 46 16.13 7.16 5.08
CA ALA A 46 14.93 7.57 4.36
C ALA A 46 13.89 8.20 5.28
N ALA A 47 13.62 7.61 6.45
CA ALA A 47 12.69 8.18 7.45
C ALA A 47 13.13 9.56 7.93
N LEU A 48 14.43 9.73 8.26
CA LEU A 48 14.98 11.02 8.67
C LEU A 48 14.82 12.10 7.59
N TYR A 49 15.03 11.73 6.33
CA TYR A 49 14.80 12.66 5.22
C TYR A 49 13.31 12.98 5.04
N ALA A 50 12.44 11.98 5.14
CA ALA A 50 11.01 12.10 4.97
C ALA A 50 10.34 12.96 6.06
N VAL A 51 10.89 13.02 7.28
CA VAL A 51 10.39 13.92 8.34
C VAL A 51 10.41 15.39 7.87
N ALA A 52 11.46 15.80 7.14
CA ALA A 52 11.58 17.15 6.60
C ALA A 52 10.82 17.34 5.28
N GLN A 53 10.55 16.25 4.54
CA GLN A 53 9.95 16.24 3.21
C GLN A 53 8.89 15.13 3.08
N PRO A 54 7.79 15.18 3.87
CA PRO A 54 6.87 14.04 4.01
C PRO A 54 6.07 13.69 2.75
N THR A 55 6.04 14.60 1.78
CA THR A 55 5.30 14.43 0.51
C THR A 55 6.21 14.19 -0.69
N ILE A 56 7.53 14.20 -0.49
CA ILE A 56 8.48 13.99 -1.59
C ILE A 56 8.31 12.59 -2.18
N ALA A 57 8.32 12.50 -3.51
CA ALA A 57 8.27 11.21 -4.18
C ALA A 57 9.63 10.48 -4.07
N PRO A 58 9.65 9.14 -4.05
CA PRO A 58 10.89 8.39 -4.08
C PRO A 58 11.61 8.55 -5.43
N PRO A 59 12.95 8.39 -5.46
CA PRO A 59 13.74 8.60 -6.67
C PRO A 59 13.30 7.65 -7.78
N GLY A 60 13.21 8.16 -9.01
CA GLY A 60 12.80 7.38 -10.19
C GLY A 60 11.30 7.15 -10.33
N ALA A 61 10.47 7.54 -9.34
CA ALA A 61 9.02 7.41 -9.42
C ALA A 61 8.33 8.67 -9.99
N ASN A 62 7.05 8.49 -10.33
CA ASN A 62 6.09 9.55 -10.65
C ASN A 62 6.47 10.42 -11.85
N ASP A 63 7.05 9.79 -12.90
CA ASP A 63 7.09 10.40 -14.22
C ASP A 63 5.79 10.06 -14.98
N TRP A 64 4.81 10.96 -14.93
CA TRP A 64 3.50 10.78 -15.56
C TRP A 64 3.54 10.79 -17.09
N ASN A 65 4.68 11.16 -17.69
CA ASN A 65 4.92 11.03 -19.14
C ASN A 65 5.51 9.66 -19.51
N CYS A 66 5.88 8.84 -18.53
CA CYS A 66 6.47 7.52 -18.77
C CYS A 66 5.51 6.64 -19.57
N LYS A 67 6.06 5.95 -20.58
CA LYS A 67 5.35 4.96 -21.37
C LYS A 67 6.00 3.61 -21.20
N PRO A 68 5.26 2.60 -20.75
CA PRO A 68 5.76 1.24 -20.62
C PRO A 68 6.33 0.74 -21.95
N SER A 69 7.42 -0.01 -21.87
CA SER A 69 8.05 -0.64 -23.04
C SER A 69 7.40 -2.00 -23.34
N ALA A 70 7.71 -2.56 -24.50
CA ALA A 70 7.26 -3.91 -24.83
C ALA A 70 7.87 -4.98 -23.88
N ALA A 71 9.09 -4.74 -23.36
CA ALA A 71 9.73 -5.62 -22.40
C ALA A 71 9.07 -5.53 -21.00
N HIS A 72 8.56 -4.35 -20.62
CA HIS A 72 7.90 -4.09 -19.33
C HIS A 72 6.56 -3.39 -19.59
N PRO A 73 5.53 -4.14 -20.03
CA PRO A 73 4.26 -3.55 -20.48
C PRO A 73 3.40 -2.99 -19.32
N ASN A 74 3.64 -3.46 -18.10
CA ASN A 74 2.92 -3.03 -16.91
C ASN A 74 3.75 -2.00 -16.13
N PRO A 75 3.21 -0.81 -15.82
CA PRO A 75 3.82 0.09 -14.85
C PRO A 75 3.75 -0.54 -13.45
N VAL A 76 4.67 -0.16 -12.56
CA VAL A 76 4.75 -0.66 -11.19
C VAL A 76 4.22 0.39 -10.23
N LEU A 77 3.22 0.02 -9.43
CA LEU A 77 2.71 0.79 -8.29
C LEU A 77 3.34 0.27 -6.99
N LEU A 78 3.96 1.17 -6.23
CA LEU A 78 4.56 0.89 -4.93
C LEU A 78 3.56 1.23 -3.81
N SER A 79 3.25 0.26 -2.93
CA SER A 79 2.26 0.36 -1.86
C SER A 79 2.93 0.24 -0.49
N ASN A 80 2.77 1.27 0.35
CA ASN A 80 3.51 1.45 1.60
C ASN A 80 2.99 0.56 2.74
N GLY A 81 3.87 0.27 3.70
CA GLY A 81 3.53 -0.34 4.99
C GLY A 81 2.78 0.60 5.92
N THR A 82 2.25 0.07 7.03
CA THR A 82 1.59 0.83 8.09
C THR A 82 2.54 1.86 8.67
N THR A 83 2.08 3.09 8.88
CA THR A 83 2.81 4.27 9.33
C THR A 83 3.83 4.84 8.34
N ALA A 84 4.26 4.09 7.34
CA ALA A 84 5.27 4.52 6.38
C ALA A 84 4.70 5.39 5.26
N ASN A 85 5.46 6.39 4.82
CA ASN A 85 5.17 7.12 3.58
C ASN A 85 5.93 6.54 2.37
N ALA A 86 5.57 7.01 1.18
CA ALA A 86 6.12 6.49 -0.07
C ALA A 86 7.65 6.63 -0.14
N TYR A 87 8.20 7.76 0.28
CA TYR A 87 9.64 7.96 0.22
C TYR A 87 10.39 7.06 1.21
N GLU A 88 9.92 7.00 2.46
CA GLU A 88 10.52 6.17 3.50
C GLU A 88 10.60 4.70 3.07
N ASN A 89 9.52 4.14 2.51
CA ASN A 89 9.51 2.74 2.09
C ASN A 89 10.35 2.47 0.84
N TRP A 90 10.43 3.42 -0.11
CA TRP A 90 10.81 3.10 -1.48
C TRP A 90 12.01 3.89 -2.02
N ALA A 91 12.72 4.67 -1.18
CA ALA A 91 13.81 5.54 -1.64
C ALA A 91 15.04 4.80 -2.22
N ASN A 92 15.04 3.48 -2.28
CA ASN A 92 16.05 2.65 -2.97
C ASN A 92 15.43 1.84 -4.11
N LEU A 93 14.47 0.97 -3.79
CA LEU A 93 13.88 0.04 -4.76
C LEU A 93 13.26 0.77 -5.97
N SER A 94 12.59 1.93 -5.75
CA SER A 94 11.97 2.67 -6.86
C SER A 94 12.98 3.09 -7.93
N GLN A 95 14.18 3.55 -7.52
CA GLN A 95 15.23 3.89 -8.48
C GLN A 95 15.78 2.65 -9.21
N LYS A 96 15.88 1.51 -8.50
CA LYS A 96 16.32 0.25 -9.14
C LYS A 96 15.33 -0.23 -10.19
N LEU A 97 14.03 -0.15 -9.89
CA LEU A 97 12.98 -0.47 -10.85
C LEU A 97 12.98 0.49 -12.06
N ALA A 98 13.15 1.79 -11.81
CA ALA A 98 13.24 2.78 -12.89
C ALA A 98 14.48 2.53 -13.76
N ASN A 99 15.63 2.20 -13.16
CA ASN A 99 16.87 1.84 -13.88
C ASN A 99 16.71 0.54 -14.69
N ALA A 100 15.85 -0.38 -14.24
CA ALA A 100 15.51 -1.59 -14.98
C ALA A 100 14.51 -1.34 -16.13
N GLY A 101 14.03 -0.10 -16.30
CA GLY A 101 13.16 0.30 -17.41
C GLY A 101 11.67 0.25 -17.12
N TYR A 102 11.25 0.09 -15.86
CA TYR A 102 9.84 0.16 -15.46
C TYR A 102 9.38 1.62 -15.33
N CYS A 103 8.13 1.90 -15.68
CA CYS A 103 7.42 3.09 -15.24
C CYS A 103 6.99 2.87 -13.78
N VAL A 104 7.54 3.64 -12.84
CA VAL A 104 7.34 3.45 -11.40
C VAL A 104 6.47 4.57 -10.83
N PHE A 105 5.51 4.21 -9.99
CA PHE A 105 4.61 5.15 -9.33
C PHE A 105 4.50 4.83 -7.85
N ALA A 106 4.48 5.85 -7.01
CA ALA A 106 4.33 5.73 -5.57
C ALA A 106 3.55 6.92 -5.03
N GLY A 107 2.71 6.68 -4.03
CA GLY A 107 1.89 7.72 -3.42
C GLY A 107 1.71 7.48 -1.91
N ASN A 108 1.14 8.48 -1.24
CA ASN A 108 0.76 8.42 0.16
C ASN A 108 -0.74 8.16 0.28
N PHE A 109 -1.12 7.14 1.04
CA PHE A 109 -2.49 6.67 1.18
C PHE A 109 -2.84 6.41 2.64
N GLY A 110 -4.12 6.50 3.00
CA GLY A 110 -4.63 6.10 4.31
C GLY A 110 -4.11 6.94 5.49
N GLY A 111 -3.57 8.12 5.22
CA GLY A 111 -3.14 9.09 6.22
C GLY A 111 -3.70 10.47 5.93
N SER A 112 -3.41 11.46 6.80
CA SER A 112 -3.73 12.85 6.55
C SER A 112 -2.85 13.41 5.43
N PRO A 113 -3.39 14.21 4.51
CA PRO A 113 -2.58 14.85 3.46
C PRO A 113 -1.41 15.63 4.04
N GLY A 114 -0.21 15.40 3.53
CA GLY A 114 1.01 16.06 3.99
C GLY A 114 1.60 15.57 5.32
N ALA A 115 0.95 14.63 6.00
CA ALA A 115 1.51 14.05 7.23
C ALA A 115 2.65 13.07 6.90
N PHE A 116 3.57 12.91 7.85
CA PHE A 116 4.63 11.91 7.77
C PHE A 116 4.06 10.49 7.88
N LEU A 117 3.17 10.26 8.87
CA LEU A 117 2.53 8.94 9.07
C LEU A 117 1.41 8.72 8.05
N GLN A 118 1.54 7.66 7.28
CA GLN A 118 0.58 7.24 6.27
C GLN A 118 0.08 5.82 6.57
N THR A 119 -0.91 5.33 5.81
CA THR A 119 -1.45 3.96 5.90
C THR A 119 -1.93 3.56 7.31
N VAL A 120 -2.38 4.53 8.10
CA VAL A 120 -2.95 4.31 9.45
C VAL A 120 -4.48 4.24 9.45
N GLY A 121 -5.13 4.79 8.43
CA GLY A 121 -6.59 4.77 8.26
C GLY A 121 -7.13 3.37 7.93
N PRO A 122 -8.47 3.21 7.85
CA PRO A 122 -9.10 1.92 7.53
C PRO A 122 -8.53 1.32 6.24
N VAL A 123 -8.22 0.02 6.26
CA VAL A 123 -7.59 -0.70 5.14
C VAL A 123 -8.44 -0.62 3.87
N ALA A 124 -9.77 -0.80 3.99
CA ALA A 124 -10.67 -0.69 2.84
C ALA A 124 -10.65 0.72 2.20
N GLY A 125 -10.59 1.78 3.02
CA GLY A 125 -10.46 3.17 2.55
C GLY A 125 -9.13 3.41 1.83
N THR A 126 -8.04 2.90 2.39
CA THR A 126 -6.70 2.95 1.80
C THR A 126 -6.67 2.19 0.47
N ALA A 127 -7.30 1.02 0.39
CA ALA A 127 -7.44 0.25 -0.86
C ALA A 127 -8.22 1.03 -1.94
N GLY A 128 -9.25 1.79 -1.56
CA GLY A 128 -9.99 2.68 -2.47
C GLY A 128 -9.11 3.81 -3.03
N GLN A 129 -8.23 4.38 -2.21
CA GLN A 129 -7.27 5.39 -2.68
C GLN A 129 -6.22 4.78 -3.62
N LEU A 130 -5.70 3.58 -3.31
CA LEU A 130 -4.81 2.82 -4.19
C LEU A 130 -5.48 2.52 -5.53
N ALA A 131 -6.74 2.10 -5.53
CA ALA A 131 -7.50 1.82 -6.74
C ALA A 131 -7.64 3.08 -7.62
N THR A 132 -7.98 4.22 -7.01
CA THR A 132 -8.08 5.50 -7.71
C THR A 132 -6.75 5.92 -8.31
N PHE A 133 -5.65 5.78 -7.57
CA PHE A 133 -4.31 6.10 -8.05
C PHE A 133 -3.86 5.14 -9.17
N GLY A 134 -4.18 3.85 -9.04
CA GLY A 134 -3.96 2.86 -10.11
C GLY A 134 -4.69 3.21 -11.41
N ASP A 135 -5.93 3.70 -11.33
CA ASP A 135 -6.69 4.16 -12.50
C ASP A 135 -6.03 5.40 -13.16
N GLN A 136 -5.45 6.29 -12.37
CA GLN A 136 -4.68 7.43 -12.89
C GLN A 136 -3.41 6.96 -13.62
N ILE A 137 -2.70 5.98 -13.06
CA ILE A 137 -1.51 5.37 -13.68
C ILE A 137 -1.87 4.72 -15.02
N LEU A 138 -2.90 3.88 -15.07
CA LEU A 138 -3.34 3.22 -16.29
C LEU A 138 -3.75 4.23 -17.34
N LYS A 139 -4.48 5.29 -16.97
CA LYS A 139 -4.86 6.38 -17.88
C LYS A 139 -3.64 7.14 -18.40
N ALA A 140 -2.66 7.47 -17.57
CA ALA A 140 -1.48 8.22 -17.95
C ALA A 140 -0.54 7.42 -18.86
N THR A 141 -0.33 6.15 -18.52
CA THR A 141 0.59 5.26 -19.24
C THR A 141 -0.01 4.66 -20.50
N GLY A 142 -1.33 4.45 -20.52
CA GLY A 142 -2.04 3.71 -21.56
C GLY A 142 -1.91 2.19 -21.43
N ALA A 143 -1.35 1.69 -20.30
CA ALA A 143 -1.20 0.27 -20.03
C ALA A 143 -2.57 -0.40 -19.75
N ALA A 144 -2.71 -1.66 -20.15
CA ALA A 144 -3.91 -2.45 -19.87
C ALA A 144 -3.97 -2.91 -18.40
N LYS A 145 -2.81 -3.22 -17.81
CA LYS A 145 -2.64 -3.65 -16.42
C LYS A 145 -1.46 -2.92 -15.79
N LEU A 146 -1.39 -2.96 -14.46
CA LEU A 146 -0.23 -2.57 -13.68
C LEU A 146 0.18 -3.72 -12.75
N ASP A 147 1.41 -3.69 -12.27
CA ASP A 147 1.90 -4.59 -11.23
C ASP A 147 2.05 -3.82 -9.92
N VAL A 148 1.77 -4.47 -8.80
CA VAL A 148 1.88 -3.86 -7.47
C VAL A 148 3.01 -4.52 -6.70
N VAL A 149 3.92 -3.71 -6.15
CA VAL A 149 4.89 -4.12 -5.14
C VAL A 149 4.54 -3.44 -3.84
N GLY A 150 4.31 -4.21 -2.80
CA GLY A 150 3.86 -3.69 -1.53
C GLY A 150 4.64 -4.23 -0.34
N HIS A 151 4.83 -3.40 0.68
CA HIS A 151 5.48 -3.76 1.92
C HIS A 151 4.45 -3.89 3.05
N SER A 152 4.54 -4.94 3.87
CA SER A 152 3.70 -5.06 5.07
C SER A 152 2.21 -4.96 4.73
N GLN A 153 1.47 -4.01 5.32
CA GLN A 153 0.09 -3.70 4.94
C GLN A 153 -0.05 -3.45 3.44
N GLY A 154 0.93 -2.78 2.82
CA GLY A 154 0.92 -2.49 1.39
C GLY A 154 1.00 -3.73 0.50
N GLY A 155 1.49 -4.85 1.01
CA GLY A 155 1.44 -6.16 0.34
C GLY A 155 0.11 -6.90 0.53
N MET A 156 -0.64 -6.59 1.59
CA MET A 156 -1.96 -7.16 1.88
C MET A 156 -3.10 -6.32 1.30
N ASN A 157 -3.03 -5.00 1.44
CA ASN A 157 -4.08 -4.05 1.09
C ASN A 157 -4.55 -4.15 -0.37
N PRO A 158 -3.68 -4.32 -1.39
CA PRO A 158 -4.10 -4.50 -2.76
C PRO A 158 -4.99 -5.73 -3.00
N ARG A 159 -4.95 -6.74 -2.11
CA ARG A 159 -5.88 -7.89 -2.19
C ARG A 159 -7.32 -7.47 -1.99
N TYR A 160 -7.57 -6.43 -1.14
CA TYR A 160 -8.91 -5.85 -1.01
C TYR A 160 -9.35 -5.16 -2.30
N TRP A 161 -8.47 -4.39 -2.95
CA TRP A 161 -8.74 -3.80 -4.25
C TRP A 161 -9.00 -4.87 -5.32
N ILE A 162 -8.16 -5.89 -5.42
CA ILE A 162 -8.33 -7.01 -6.37
C ILE A 162 -9.68 -7.69 -6.18
N LYS A 163 -10.05 -7.97 -4.93
CA LYS A 163 -11.22 -8.80 -4.61
C LYS A 163 -12.54 -8.03 -4.65
N TYR A 164 -12.55 -6.79 -4.20
CA TYR A 164 -13.79 -6.05 -3.93
C TYR A 164 -13.96 -4.76 -4.74
N LEU A 165 -12.88 -4.22 -5.32
CA LEU A 165 -12.92 -2.93 -6.02
C LEU A 165 -12.55 -3.03 -7.51
N GLY A 166 -12.73 -4.21 -8.12
CA GLY A 166 -12.49 -4.43 -9.55
C GLY A 166 -11.03 -4.41 -9.97
N GLY A 167 -10.10 -4.70 -9.04
CA GLY A 167 -8.67 -4.75 -9.31
C GLY A 167 -8.23 -5.98 -10.11
N ALA A 168 -9.02 -7.05 -10.16
CA ALA A 168 -8.67 -8.30 -10.85
C ALA A 168 -8.34 -8.10 -12.34
N ASP A 169 -9.06 -7.20 -13.01
CA ASP A 169 -8.85 -6.91 -14.43
C ASP A 169 -7.71 -5.90 -14.67
N LYS A 170 -7.26 -5.20 -13.62
CA LYS A 170 -6.31 -4.09 -13.68
C LYS A 170 -4.91 -4.45 -13.18
N ILE A 171 -4.79 -5.47 -12.32
CA ILE A 171 -3.53 -5.91 -11.73
C ILE A 171 -3.06 -7.19 -12.42
N GLY A 172 -1.80 -7.21 -12.86
CA GLY A 172 -1.14 -8.40 -13.39
C GLY A 172 -0.48 -9.22 -12.30
N LYS A 173 0.33 -8.55 -11.48
CA LYS A 173 1.10 -9.16 -10.39
C LYS A 173 0.95 -8.39 -9.09
N LEU A 174 0.87 -9.11 -7.97
CA LEU A 174 1.00 -8.57 -6.62
C LEU A 174 2.19 -9.21 -5.93
N ILE A 175 3.21 -8.41 -5.64
CA ILE A 175 4.44 -8.82 -4.98
C ILE A 175 4.47 -8.20 -3.59
N GLY A 176 4.39 -9.01 -2.54
CA GLY A 176 4.39 -8.56 -1.15
C GLY A 176 5.74 -8.83 -0.49
N LEU A 177 6.38 -7.78 0.04
CA LEU A 177 7.51 -7.85 0.94
C LEU A 177 6.97 -7.89 2.38
N SER A 178 7.17 -8.98 3.10
CA SER A 178 6.65 -9.18 4.47
C SER A 178 5.17 -8.79 4.65
N PRO A 179 4.24 -9.23 3.76
CA PRO A 179 2.86 -8.77 3.78
C PRO A 179 2.10 -9.30 5.01
N SER A 180 1.22 -8.48 5.59
CA SER A 180 0.38 -8.87 6.73
C SER A 180 -0.88 -9.66 6.33
N ASN A 181 -0.76 -10.65 5.44
CA ASN A 181 -1.87 -11.38 4.82
C ASN A 181 -2.82 -12.07 5.81
N TYR A 182 -2.27 -12.62 6.90
CA TYR A 182 -3.02 -13.23 8.00
C TYR A 182 -2.84 -12.46 9.31
N GLY A 183 -2.36 -11.21 9.19
CA GLY A 183 -2.18 -10.30 10.30
C GLY A 183 -0.97 -10.58 11.16
N THR A 184 -0.90 -9.87 12.26
CA THR A 184 0.17 -10.00 13.23
C THR A 184 -0.35 -10.04 14.66
N SER A 185 0.40 -10.69 15.53
CA SER A 185 0.21 -10.62 16.97
C SER A 185 1.19 -9.64 17.64
N LEU A 186 2.22 -9.16 16.93
CA LEU A 186 3.37 -8.44 17.48
C LEU A 186 3.91 -9.17 18.73
N PHE A 187 4.26 -10.46 18.59
CA PHE A 187 4.64 -11.34 19.70
C PHE A 187 3.58 -11.42 20.85
N GLY A 188 2.29 -11.31 20.48
CA GLY A 188 1.18 -11.35 21.44
C GLY A 188 0.76 -9.99 22.02
N LEU A 189 1.49 -8.90 21.75
CA LEU A 189 1.16 -7.56 22.25
C LEU A 189 -0.21 -7.07 21.72
N LEU A 190 -0.46 -7.21 20.42
CA LEU A 190 -1.76 -6.84 19.85
C LEU A 190 -2.89 -7.71 20.41
N THR A 191 -2.65 -9.00 20.63
CA THR A 191 -3.63 -9.89 21.27
C THR A 191 -3.99 -9.40 22.67
N ALA A 192 -2.99 -8.99 23.46
CA ALA A 192 -3.22 -8.43 24.80
C ALA A 192 -3.99 -7.09 24.73
N ILE A 193 -3.65 -6.20 23.79
CA ILE A 193 -4.35 -4.93 23.58
C ILE A 193 -5.82 -5.19 23.19
N GLN A 194 -6.07 -6.13 22.28
CA GLN A 194 -7.43 -6.47 21.82
C GLN A 194 -8.31 -7.04 22.97
N ALA A 195 -7.70 -7.69 23.97
CA ALA A 195 -8.41 -8.21 25.13
C ALA A 195 -8.85 -7.12 26.12
N ILE A 196 -8.32 -5.89 26.00
CA ILE A 196 -8.61 -4.76 26.91
C ILE A 196 -9.37 -3.69 26.12
N PRO A 197 -10.74 -3.60 26.23
CA PRO A 197 -11.55 -2.70 25.39
C PRO A 197 -11.06 -1.24 25.36
N PRO A 198 -10.72 -0.57 26.47
CA PRO A 198 -10.24 0.81 26.40
C PRO A 198 -8.94 0.97 25.61
N ALA A 199 -8.00 0.01 25.73
CA ALA A 199 -6.74 0.05 24.99
C ALA A 199 -6.98 -0.18 23.48
N ARG A 200 -7.81 -1.18 23.15
CA ARG A 200 -8.24 -1.45 21.76
C ARG A 200 -8.88 -0.21 21.12
N ASP A 201 -9.77 0.47 21.84
CA ASP A 201 -10.51 1.61 21.31
C ASP A 201 -9.57 2.82 21.06
N VAL A 202 -8.57 3.05 21.94
CA VAL A 202 -7.52 4.06 21.76
C VAL A 202 -6.67 3.74 20.52
N VAL A 203 -6.18 2.50 20.39
CA VAL A 203 -5.39 2.09 19.22
C VAL A 203 -6.24 2.20 17.95
N GLY A 204 -7.51 1.77 18.00
CA GLY A 204 -8.41 1.84 16.86
C GLY A 204 -8.74 3.27 16.42
N ALA A 205 -8.77 4.23 17.33
CA ALA A 205 -8.97 5.63 17.00
C ALA A 205 -7.72 6.25 16.34
N ALA A 206 -6.52 5.88 16.82
CA ALA A 206 -5.26 6.42 16.30
C ALA A 206 -4.79 5.71 15.02
N CYS A 207 -5.02 4.41 14.92
CA CYS A 207 -4.61 3.55 13.81
C CYS A 207 -5.65 2.45 13.56
N PRO A 208 -6.77 2.75 12.88
CA PRO A 208 -7.74 1.72 12.49
C PRO A 208 -7.10 0.52 11.78
N ALA A 209 -6.16 0.76 10.87
CA ALA A 209 -5.42 -0.27 10.16
C ALA A 209 -4.67 -1.24 11.12
N CYS A 210 -4.18 -0.75 12.26
CA CYS A 210 -3.48 -1.58 13.24
C CYS A 210 -4.42 -2.64 13.86
N ASN A 211 -5.67 -2.25 14.16
CA ASN A 211 -6.68 -3.19 14.64
C ASN A 211 -7.11 -4.18 13.56
N GLU A 212 -7.30 -3.70 12.33
CA GLU A 212 -7.70 -4.53 11.19
C GLU A 212 -6.63 -5.56 10.81
N GLN A 213 -5.34 -5.28 11.05
CA GLN A 213 -4.22 -6.19 10.83
C GLN A 213 -3.92 -7.12 12.01
N SER A 214 -4.66 -7.03 13.12
CA SER A 214 -4.49 -8.00 14.21
C SER A 214 -4.93 -9.39 13.75
N THR A 215 -4.15 -10.41 14.11
CA THR A 215 -4.49 -11.82 13.81
C THR A 215 -5.89 -12.15 14.32
N GLY A 216 -6.73 -12.70 13.44
CA GLY A 216 -8.11 -13.06 13.77
C GLY A 216 -9.10 -11.90 13.73
N SER A 217 -8.71 -10.72 13.23
CA SER A 217 -9.65 -9.60 13.04
C SER A 217 -10.75 -9.98 12.05
N ALA A 218 -11.93 -9.36 12.22
CA ALA A 218 -13.05 -9.53 11.29
C ALA A 218 -12.66 -9.12 9.86
N PHE A 219 -11.90 -8.03 9.70
CA PHE A 219 -11.40 -7.58 8.41
C PHE A 219 -10.60 -8.66 7.68
N LEU A 220 -9.62 -9.28 8.35
CA LEU A 220 -8.80 -10.34 7.75
C LEU A 220 -9.60 -11.62 7.50
N ALA A 221 -10.55 -11.94 8.38
CA ALA A 221 -11.46 -13.07 8.17
C ALA A 221 -12.27 -12.88 6.87
N ASP A 222 -12.82 -11.69 6.64
CA ASP A 222 -13.58 -11.35 5.43
C ASP A 222 -12.65 -11.31 4.20
N LEU A 223 -11.47 -10.70 4.30
CA LEU A 223 -10.52 -10.63 3.19
C LEU A 223 -10.09 -12.01 2.73
N ASN A 224 -9.86 -12.95 3.65
CA ASN A 224 -9.41 -14.30 3.38
C ASN A 224 -10.57 -15.29 3.10
N ALA A 225 -11.83 -14.88 3.33
CA ALA A 225 -12.99 -15.71 3.05
C ALA A 225 -13.09 -16.05 1.55
N GLY A 226 -13.39 -17.31 1.24
CA GLY A 226 -13.52 -17.77 -0.15
C GLY A 226 -12.20 -17.93 -0.91
N GLY A 227 -11.05 -17.74 -0.26
CA GLY A 227 -9.71 -17.93 -0.83
C GLY A 227 -8.86 -16.65 -0.81
N ASP A 228 -7.55 -16.87 -0.89
CA ASP A 228 -6.56 -15.82 -0.75
C ASP A 228 -6.32 -15.05 -2.05
N THR A 229 -6.62 -15.65 -3.18
CA THR A 229 -6.24 -15.19 -4.52
C THR A 229 -7.44 -15.10 -5.46
N VAL A 230 -7.29 -14.33 -6.51
CA VAL A 230 -8.25 -14.22 -7.60
C VAL A 230 -7.58 -14.69 -8.90
N PRO A 231 -8.24 -15.45 -9.78
CA PRO A 231 -7.69 -15.84 -11.07
C PRO A 231 -7.30 -14.62 -11.93
N GLY A 232 -6.20 -14.76 -12.70
CA GLY A 232 -5.72 -13.70 -13.60
C GLY A 232 -4.77 -12.69 -12.96
N VAL A 233 -4.47 -12.85 -11.66
CA VAL A 233 -3.43 -12.12 -10.92
C VAL A 233 -2.42 -13.12 -10.38
N ASP A 234 -1.12 -12.86 -10.57
CA ASP A 234 -0.04 -13.66 -9.98
C ASP A 234 0.41 -13.05 -8.66
N TYR A 235 0.62 -13.90 -7.66
CA TYR A 235 0.98 -13.47 -6.30
C TYR A 235 2.35 -14.01 -5.93
N THR A 236 3.25 -13.11 -5.50
CA THR A 236 4.54 -13.49 -4.93
C THR A 236 4.66 -12.90 -3.54
N VAL A 237 4.97 -13.73 -2.55
CA VAL A 237 5.31 -13.30 -1.19
C VAL A 237 6.80 -13.52 -0.99
N ILE A 238 7.50 -12.46 -0.62
CA ILE A 238 8.91 -12.48 -0.24
C ILE A 238 8.98 -12.16 1.25
N GLN A 239 9.46 -13.12 2.05
CA GLN A 239 9.37 -13.07 3.50
C GLN A 239 10.72 -13.38 4.15
N THR A 240 10.98 -12.75 5.29
CA THR A 240 12.12 -13.05 6.16
C THR A 240 11.69 -13.87 7.37
N ARG A 241 12.53 -14.85 7.79
CA ARG A 241 12.32 -15.58 9.05
C ARG A 241 12.51 -14.71 10.29
N TYR A 242 13.20 -13.59 10.11
CA TYR A 242 13.53 -12.63 11.18
C TYR A 242 12.51 -11.49 11.26
N ASP A 243 11.32 -11.67 10.70
CA ASP A 243 10.23 -10.70 10.79
C ASP A 243 9.79 -10.55 12.24
N ASP A 244 9.98 -9.36 12.79
CA ASP A 244 9.67 -8.98 14.16
C ASP A 244 8.34 -8.21 14.29
N VAL A 245 7.73 -7.86 13.14
CA VAL A 245 6.43 -7.18 13.08
C VAL A 245 5.33 -8.15 12.68
N VAL A 246 5.41 -8.82 11.52
CA VAL A 246 4.43 -9.84 11.11
C VAL A 246 4.78 -11.16 11.78
N THR A 247 4.21 -11.37 12.98
CA THR A 247 4.53 -12.55 13.79
C THR A 247 3.30 -13.43 14.04
N PRO A 248 3.41 -14.75 13.88
CA PRO A 248 4.57 -15.45 13.30
C PRO A 248 4.80 -15.07 11.83
N TYR A 249 6.06 -15.13 11.36
CA TYR A 249 6.41 -14.72 9.98
C TYR A 249 5.62 -15.48 8.90
N THR A 250 5.16 -16.68 9.23
CA THR A 250 4.33 -17.51 8.33
C THR A 250 2.95 -16.90 8.05
N ASN A 251 2.50 -15.92 8.83
CA ASN A 251 1.27 -15.17 8.56
C ASN A 251 1.34 -14.31 7.28
N ALA A 252 2.54 -14.09 6.75
CA ALA A 252 2.72 -13.44 5.45
C ALA A 252 2.31 -14.33 4.28
N PHE A 253 2.39 -15.65 4.40
CA PHE A 253 2.19 -16.56 3.28
C PHE A 253 0.73 -16.67 2.86
N LEU A 254 0.51 -16.72 1.56
CA LEU A 254 -0.76 -17.12 0.98
C LEU A 254 -0.85 -18.64 0.89
N LYS A 255 -2.06 -19.17 0.91
CA LYS A 255 -2.27 -20.59 0.70
C LYS A 255 -1.74 -21.03 -0.67
N PRO A 256 -1.14 -22.22 -0.76
CA PRO A 256 -0.65 -22.73 -2.04
C PRO A 256 -1.76 -22.74 -3.11
N ALA A 257 -1.46 -22.14 -4.26
CA ALA A 257 -2.30 -22.11 -5.44
C ALA A 257 -1.41 -22.01 -6.69
N PRO A 258 -1.91 -22.34 -7.90
CA PRO A 258 -1.09 -22.28 -9.12
C PRO A 258 -0.51 -20.90 -9.43
N ASN A 259 -1.16 -19.84 -8.95
CA ASN A 259 -0.75 -18.45 -9.13
C ASN A 259 -0.11 -17.84 -7.86
N VAL A 260 0.41 -18.68 -6.95
CA VAL A 260 1.07 -18.24 -5.70
C VAL A 260 2.49 -18.77 -5.63
N LYS A 261 3.44 -17.86 -5.40
CA LYS A 261 4.81 -18.17 -5.01
C LYS A 261 5.08 -17.56 -3.63
N ASN A 262 5.36 -18.40 -2.63
CA ASN A 262 5.87 -17.97 -1.31
C ASN A 262 7.37 -18.24 -1.26
N LEU A 263 8.16 -17.23 -0.93
CA LEU A 263 9.62 -17.27 -0.88
C LEU A 263 10.10 -16.82 0.49
N VAL A 264 11.08 -17.53 1.04
CA VAL A 264 11.80 -17.16 2.27
C VAL A 264 13.20 -16.72 1.89
N LEU A 265 13.61 -15.51 2.28
CA LEU A 265 14.92 -14.94 1.92
C LEU A 265 16.08 -15.82 2.38
N GLN A 266 15.99 -16.42 3.57
CA GLN A 266 17.03 -17.26 4.12
C GLN A 266 17.16 -18.63 3.43
N ASP A 267 16.20 -19.03 2.62
CA ASP A 267 16.32 -20.19 1.72
C ASP A 267 17.07 -19.82 0.44
N VAL A 268 17.09 -18.54 0.08
CA VAL A 268 17.84 -17.97 -1.05
C VAL A 268 19.25 -17.59 -0.63
N CYS A 269 19.40 -16.94 0.53
CA CYS A 269 20.67 -16.50 1.09
C CYS A 269 20.74 -16.71 2.61
N GLY A 270 21.49 -17.70 3.06
CA GLY A 270 21.64 -18.00 4.49
C GLY A 270 22.41 -16.94 5.29
N LEU A 271 22.99 -15.93 4.62
CA LEU A 271 23.68 -14.79 5.24
C LEU A 271 22.79 -13.56 5.39
N ASP A 272 21.53 -13.68 5.02
CA ASP A 272 20.54 -12.63 5.08
C ASP A 272 19.84 -12.67 6.44
N TYR A 273 20.02 -11.62 7.23
CA TYR A 273 19.39 -11.42 8.55
C TYR A 273 18.46 -10.22 8.55
N THR A 274 17.99 -9.82 7.38
CA THR A 274 17.05 -8.68 7.27
C THR A 274 15.80 -8.91 8.12
N ASP A 275 15.33 -7.84 8.75
CA ASP A 275 14.08 -7.81 9.53
C ASP A 275 12.93 -7.21 8.70
N HIS A 276 11.79 -6.99 9.35
CA HIS A 276 10.60 -6.43 8.72
C HIS A 276 10.83 -5.06 8.06
N LEU A 277 11.59 -4.18 8.72
CA LEU A 277 11.85 -2.84 8.20
C LEU A 277 12.96 -2.83 7.15
N GLY A 278 13.96 -3.68 7.32
CA GLY A 278 15.10 -3.79 6.42
C GLY A 278 14.76 -4.33 5.04
N ILE A 279 13.75 -5.16 4.93
CA ILE A 279 13.42 -5.92 3.71
C ILE A 279 13.21 -5.06 2.47
N THR A 280 12.75 -3.81 2.62
CA THR A 280 12.54 -2.88 1.50
C THR A 280 13.83 -2.26 0.95
N TYR A 281 14.94 -2.45 1.65
CA TYR A 281 16.30 -2.01 1.29
C TYR A 281 17.29 -3.17 1.15
N ASP A 282 16.78 -4.38 1.25
CA ASP A 282 17.58 -5.59 1.17
C ASP A 282 17.88 -5.95 -0.29
N PRO A 283 19.15 -6.08 -0.68
CA PRO A 283 19.54 -6.37 -2.06
C PRO A 283 19.07 -7.74 -2.57
N VAL A 284 18.89 -8.73 -1.67
CA VAL A 284 18.35 -10.06 -2.02
C VAL A 284 16.86 -9.95 -2.30
N ALA A 285 16.11 -9.30 -1.41
CA ALA A 285 14.67 -9.08 -1.58
C ALA A 285 14.37 -8.22 -2.83
N GLU A 286 15.12 -7.14 -3.04
CA GLU A 286 14.96 -6.28 -4.22
C GLU A 286 15.25 -7.03 -5.54
N ARG A 287 16.22 -7.95 -5.55
CA ARG A 287 16.46 -8.83 -6.70
C ARG A 287 15.30 -9.78 -6.93
N GLU A 288 14.75 -10.37 -5.88
CA GLU A 288 13.59 -11.24 -6.00
C GLU A 288 12.32 -10.49 -6.43
N VAL A 289 12.17 -9.20 -6.09
CA VAL A 289 11.11 -8.34 -6.67
C VAL A 289 11.29 -8.23 -8.19
N LEU A 290 12.50 -7.93 -8.68
CA LEU A 290 12.79 -7.86 -10.11
C LEU A 290 12.52 -9.19 -10.80
N ASN A 291 12.93 -10.31 -10.19
CA ASN A 291 12.69 -11.65 -10.69
C ASN A 291 11.19 -11.99 -10.75
N ALA A 292 10.39 -11.52 -9.78
CA ALA A 292 8.94 -11.73 -9.77
C ALA A 292 8.24 -10.88 -10.84
N LEU A 293 8.73 -9.67 -11.10
CA LEU A 293 8.22 -8.80 -12.16
C LEU A 293 8.54 -9.36 -13.55
N ASP A 294 9.73 -9.91 -13.74
CA ASP A 294 10.19 -10.49 -15.02
C ASP A 294 10.79 -11.88 -14.79
N PRO A 295 9.94 -12.92 -14.64
CA PRO A 295 10.40 -14.28 -14.33
C PRO A 295 11.14 -14.96 -15.49
N GLU A 296 10.94 -14.51 -16.73
CA GLU A 296 11.61 -15.07 -17.91
C GLU A 296 13.09 -14.68 -17.95
N HIS A 297 13.45 -13.53 -17.36
CA HIS A 297 14.81 -13.03 -17.27
C HIS A 297 15.32 -13.02 -15.81
N ALA A 298 14.81 -13.92 -14.98
CA ALA A 298 15.19 -13.99 -13.58
C ALA A 298 16.70 -14.28 -13.42
N VAL A 299 17.34 -13.54 -12.50
CA VAL A 299 18.75 -13.65 -12.16
C VAL A 299 18.90 -14.01 -10.68
N ALA A 300 19.71 -15.01 -10.36
CA ALA A 300 19.96 -15.36 -8.98
C ALA A 300 20.51 -14.15 -8.20
N PRO A 301 19.94 -13.85 -7.02
CA PRO A 301 20.46 -12.78 -6.19
C PRO A 301 21.88 -13.09 -5.72
N GLN A 302 22.70 -12.05 -5.59
CA GLN A 302 24.00 -12.19 -4.96
C GLN A 302 23.78 -12.35 -3.45
N CYS A 303 24.18 -13.51 -2.91
CA CYS A 303 24.09 -13.76 -1.47
C CYS A 303 25.17 -12.96 -0.73
N VAL A 304 24.76 -11.97 0.01
CA VAL A 304 25.62 -11.11 0.83
C VAL A 304 25.10 -11.09 2.27
N PHE A 305 25.97 -10.70 3.20
CA PHE A 305 25.52 -10.45 4.57
C PHE A 305 24.63 -9.20 4.61
N VAL A 306 23.40 -9.38 5.10
CA VAL A 306 22.44 -8.29 5.34
C VAL A 306 22.14 -8.27 6.84
N PRO A 307 22.51 -7.20 7.56
CA PRO A 307 22.20 -7.08 8.98
C PRO A 307 20.73 -6.71 9.20
N PRO A 308 20.15 -7.02 10.36
CA PRO A 308 18.86 -6.48 10.76
C PRO A 308 18.95 -4.97 11.01
N VAL A 309 17.79 -4.28 10.99
CA VAL A 309 17.69 -2.84 11.30
C VAL A 309 17.44 -2.61 12.79
N ILE A 310 16.62 -3.44 13.43
CA ILE A 310 16.16 -3.24 14.81
C ILE A 310 16.34 -4.46 15.74
N SER A 311 16.85 -5.57 15.26
CA SER A 311 17.07 -6.78 16.08
C SER A 311 18.54 -7.06 16.43
#